data_3bacdf8ba3ef11001bdf445ccc3ae8df
#
_entry.id   3bacdf8ba3ef11001bdf445ccc3ae8df
#
_cell.length_a   1.000
_cell.length_b   1.000
_cell.length_c   1.000
_cell.angle_alpha   90.00
_cell.angle_beta   90.00
_cell.angle_gamma   90.00
#
_symmetry.space_group_name_H-M   'P 1'
#
loop_
_entity.id
_entity.type
_entity.pdbx_description
1 polymer ?
#
loop_
_entity_poly.entity_id
_entity_poly.type
_entity_poly.pdbx_seq_one_letter_code
_entity_poly.pdbx_strand_id
1 'polypeptide(L)'
;MRIGRETKIGIFVASVLIAAFSVINYLRGEDIFGKEINIVSHYANVEGLMASNPVYVNGYKTGAVTEVKYNTETGVFDVTCSVLKKIPVPVDTKMTIYSVDLMGGKGIRLDLGSSDVMVKDGDELMPSYAPDMVSS
;
A
#
# COMPACT_ATOMS: atom_id res chain seq x y z
N MET A 1 28.19 -0.60 46.40
CA MET A 1 28.79 -1.25 45.23
C MET A 1 29.41 -0.21 44.33
N ARG A 2 30.68 -0.33 44.06
CA ARG A 2 31.34 0.62 43.17
C ARG A 2 31.11 0.25 41.72
N ILE A 3 30.56 1.15 40.97
CA ILE A 3 30.43 0.98 39.53
C ILE A 3 31.71 1.55 38.92
N GLY A 4 32.44 0.73 38.16
CA GLY A 4 33.65 1.18 37.52
C GLY A 4 33.37 2.15 36.39
N ARG A 5 34.39 2.90 36.01
CA ARG A 5 34.28 3.88 34.91
C ARG A 5 33.80 3.17 33.62
N GLU A 6 34.33 2.00 33.38
CA GLU A 6 33.96 1.21 32.18
C GLU A 6 32.47 0.81 32.21
N THR A 7 31.97 0.46 33.38
CA THR A 7 30.55 0.13 33.54
C THR A 7 29.66 1.31 33.26
N LYS A 8 30.07 2.50 33.74
CA LYS A 8 29.33 3.74 33.51
C LYS A 8 29.26 4.08 32.03
N ILE A 9 30.36 3.93 31.34
CA ILE A 9 30.44 4.18 29.90
C ILE A 9 29.56 3.16 29.15
N GLY A 10 29.61 1.90 29.54
CA GLY A 10 28.77 0.85 28.94
C GLY A 10 27.28 1.11 29.10
N ILE A 11 26.87 1.53 30.31
CA ILE A 11 25.47 1.87 30.56
C ILE A 11 25.04 3.06 29.70
N PHE A 12 25.89 4.08 29.59
CA PHE A 12 25.60 5.27 28.79
C PHE A 12 25.43 4.89 27.30
N VAL A 13 26.35 4.11 26.75
CA VAL A 13 26.27 3.66 25.36
C VAL A 13 25.03 2.81 25.13
N ALA A 14 24.73 1.87 26.03
CA ALA A 14 23.53 1.05 25.92
C ALA A 14 22.27 1.90 25.94
N SER A 15 22.22 2.91 26.81
CA SER A 15 21.07 3.83 26.87
C SER A 15 20.88 4.61 25.57
N VAL A 16 21.96 5.08 24.98
CA VAL A 16 21.91 5.82 23.71
C VAL A 16 21.41 4.91 22.59
N LEU A 17 21.89 3.66 22.53
CA LEU A 17 21.45 2.70 21.51
C LEU A 17 19.98 2.36 21.64
N ILE A 18 19.50 2.15 22.87
CA ILE A 18 18.09 1.88 23.12
C ILE A 18 17.23 3.07 22.70
N ALA A 19 17.65 4.27 23.05
CA ALA A 19 16.94 5.48 22.68
C ALA A 19 16.87 5.66 21.16
N ALA A 20 17.99 5.45 20.48
CA ALA A 20 18.05 5.55 19.02
C ALA A 20 17.13 4.52 18.36
N PHE A 21 17.15 3.29 18.85
CA PHE A 21 16.28 2.22 18.33
C PHE A 21 14.81 2.57 18.54
N SER A 22 14.46 3.09 19.71
CA SER A 22 13.09 3.51 20.01
C SER A 22 12.62 4.62 19.10
N VAL A 23 13.48 5.61 18.83
CA VAL A 23 13.15 6.72 17.93
C VAL A 23 12.91 6.22 16.52
N ILE A 24 13.76 5.33 16.03
CA ILE A 24 13.60 4.76 14.69
C ILE A 24 12.29 3.98 14.58
N ASN A 25 11.97 3.17 15.57
CA ASN A 25 10.72 2.42 15.58
C ASN A 25 9.51 3.35 15.65
N TYR A 26 9.58 4.41 16.44
CA TYR A 26 8.51 5.37 16.54
C TYR A 26 8.24 6.07 15.21
N LEU A 27 9.30 6.49 14.52
CA LEU A 27 9.16 7.14 13.21
C LEU A 27 8.56 6.19 12.17
N ARG A 28 9.01 4.95 12.16
CA ARG A 28 8.43 3.94 11.27
C ARG A 28 6.97 3.68 11.59
N GLY A 29 6.64 3.61 12.88
CA GLY A 29 5.28 3.40 13.33
C GLY A 29 4.34 4.49 12.89
N GLU A 30 4.76 5.75 12.93
CA GLU A 30 3.94 6.85 12.47
C GLU A 30 3.67 6.77 10.97
N ASP A 31 4.71 6.47 10.18
CA ASP A 31 4.57 6.39 8.74
C ASP A 31 3.68 5.21 8.31
N ILE A 32 3.79 4.09 9.01
CA ILE A 32 3.05 2.87 8.64
C ILE A 32 1.62 2.90 9.18
N PHE A 33 1.44 3.33 10.42
CA PHE A 33 0.14 3.21 11.09
C PHE A 33 -0.75 4.44 10.95
N GLY A 34 -0.19 5.59 10.58
CA GLY A 34 -0.94 6.84 10.62
C GLY A 34 -1.57 7.28 9.32
N LYS A 35 -1.00 6.93 8.17
CA LYS A 35 -1.33 7.60 6.91
C LYS A 35 -1.84 6.72 5.80
N GLU A 36 -1.38 5.48 5.68
CA GLU A 36 -1.69 4.63 4.54
C GLU A 36 -2.07 3.23 4.95
N ILE A 37 -2.91 2.61 4.13
CA ILE A 37 -3.24 1.19 4.24
C ILE A 37 -2.92 0.52 2.92
N ASN A 38 -2.69 -0.79 2.97
CA ASN A 38 -2.45 -1.59 1.78
C ASN A 38 -3.71 -2.36 1.42
N ILE A 39 -4.05 -2.34 0.15
CA ILE A 39 -5.16 -3.13 -0.40
C ILE A 39 -4.62 -3.99 -1.52
N VAL A 40 -5.23 -5.14 -1.71
CA VAL A 40 -4.76 -6.14 -2.66
C VAL A 40 -5.89 -6.53 -3.59
N SER A 41 -5.58 -6.81 -4.85
CA SER A 41 -6.52 -7.42 -5.76
C SER A 41 -5.78 -8.41 -6.66
N HIS A 42 -6.50 -9.35 -7.22
CA HIS A 42 -5.93 -10.39 -8.06
C HIS A 42 -6.46 -10.25 -9.49
N TYR A 43 -5.55 -10.19 -10.46
CA TYR A 43 -5.88 -9.97 -11.86
C TYR A 43 -5.34 -11.10 -12.73
N ALA A 44 -6.14 -11.53 -13.67
CA ALA A 44 -5.68 -12.48 -14.69
C ALA A 44 -4.71 -11.82 -15.67
N ASN A 45 -4.87 -10.51 -15.89
CA ASN A 45 -4.04 -9.72 -16.78
C ASN A 45 -3.93 -8.30 -16.21
N VAL A 46 -2.71 -7.80 -16.05
CA VAL A 46 -2.51 -6.47 -15.48
C VAL A 46 -2.35 -5.37 -16.53
N GLU A 47 -2.42 -5.71 -17.82
CA GLU A 47 -2.43 -4.74 -18.92
C GLU A 47 -1.24 -3.77 -18.89
N GLY A 48 -0.08 -4.22 -18.39
CA GLY A 48 1.10 -3.37 -18.30
C GLY A 48 1.21 -2.53 -17.04
N LEU A 49 0.33 -2.74 -16.08
CA LEU A 49 0.41 -2.05 -14.79
C LEU A 49 1.71 -2.39 -14.09
N MET A 50 2.34 -1.38 -13.50
CA MET A 50 3.63 -1.53 -12.83
C MET A 50 3.59 -0.86 -11.46
N ALA A 51 4.57 -1.22 -10.62
CA ALA A 51 4.77 -0.51 -9.36
C ALA A 51 4.98 0.97 -9.62
N SER A 52 4.52 1.80 -8.71
CA SER A 52 4.53 3.26 -8.77
C SER A 52 3.43 3.88 -9.63
N ASN A 53 2.63 3.09 -10.34
CA ASN A 53 1.48 3.64 -11.06
C ASN A 53 0.48 4.23 -10.06
N PRO A 54 -0.20 5.33 -10.42
CA PRO A 54 -1.07 6.03 -9.48
C PRO A 54 -2.39 5.30 -9.21
N VAL A 55 -2.95 5.55 -8.02
CA VAL A 55 -4.28 5.09 -7.63
C VAL A 55 -5.16 6.32 -7.42
N TYR A 56 -6.32 6.35 -8.07
CA TYR A 56 -7.24 7.48 -8.02
C TYR A 56 -8.61 7.06 -7.45
N VAL A 57 -9.20 7.98 -6.69
CA VAL A 57 -10.60 7.89 -6.28
C VAL A 57 -11.29 9.15 -6.77
N ASN A 58 -12.28 8.99 -7.65
CA ASN A 58 -13.02 10.11 -8.23
C ASN A 58 -12.10 11.18 -8.83
N GLY A 59 -10.97 10.75 -9.46
CA GLY A 59 -10.01 11.66 -10.05
C GLY A 59 -8.97 12.23 -9.10
N TYR A 60 -9.08 11.92 -7.81
CA TYR A 60 -8.11 12.39 -6.81
C TYR A 60 -7.08 11.30 -6.54
N LYS A 61 -5.81 11.66 -6.62
CA LYS A 61 -4.73 10.70 -6.37
C LYS A 61 -4.68 10.37 -4.88
N THR A 62 -4.97 9.12 -4.54
CA THR A 62 -5.02 8.65 -3.15
C THR A 62 -3.86 7.75 -2.78
N GLY A 63 -3.08 7.30 -3.75
CA GLY A 63 -1.98 6.40 -3.47
C GLY A 63 -1.29 5.92 -4.72
N ALA A 64 -0.62 4.80 -4.63
CA ALA A 64 0.12 4.23 -5.74
C ALA A 64 0.18 2.71 -5.63
N VAL A 65 0.44 2.06 -6.76
CA VAL A 65 0.72 0.62 -6.79
C VAL A 65 2.09 0.39 -6.17
N THR A 66 2.16 -0.47 -5.16
CA THR A 66 3.42 -0.77 -4.49
C THR A 66 4.07 -2.02 -5.02
N GLU A 67 3.28 -3.00 -5.49
CA GLU A 67 3.81 -4.25 -5.98
C GLU A 67 2.86 -4.89 -6.97
N VAL A 68 3.43 -5.47 -8.03
CA VAL A 68 2.71 -6.34 -8.96
C VAL A 68 3.50 -7.63 -9.01
N LYS A 69 2.92 -8.72 -8.52
CA LYS A 69 3.60 -10.00 -8.38
C LYS A 69 2.80 -11.11 -9.04
N TYR A 70 3.48 -11.91 -9.87
CA TYR A 70 2.83 -13.06 -10.48
C TYR A 70 2.81 -14.24 -9.51
N ASN A 71 1.63 -14.78 -9.27
CA ASN A 71 1.48 -15.95 -8.42
C ASN A 71 1.46 -17.20 -9.30
N THR A 72 2.54 -17.98 -9.24
CA THR A 72 2.70 -19.17 -10.08
C THR A 72 1.77 -20.33 -9.68
N GLU A 73 1.26 -20.30 -8.45
CA GLU A 73 0.35 -21.34 -7.97
C GLU A 73 -1.07 -21.14 -8.49
N THR A 74 -1.53 -19.90 -8.53
CA THR A 74 -2.90 -19.58 -8.96
C THR A 74 -2.98 -19.07 -10.38
N GLY A 75 -1.85 -18.67 -10.99
CA GLY A 75 -1.83 -18.14 -12.34
C GLY A 75 -2.36 -16.72 -12.45
N VAL A 76 -2.52 -16.01 -11.35
CA VAL A 76 -3.00 -14.63 -11.36
C VAL A 76 -1.92 -13.68 -10.83
N PHE A 77 -2.11 -12.39 -11.08
CA PHE A 77 -1.22 -11.35 -10.59
C PHE A 77 -1.79 -10.75 -9.31
N ASP A 78 -0.97 -10.72 -8.27
CA ASP A 78 -1.32 -10.08 -7.01
C ASP A 78 -0.85 -8.62 -7.07
N VAL A 79 -1.80 -7.69 -7.09
CA VAL A 79 -1.52 -6.27 -7.16
C VAL A 79 -1.79 -5.66 -5.81
N THR A 80 -0.76 -5.06 -5.21
CA THR A 80 -0.87 -4.38 -3.92
C THR A 80 -0.77 -2.89 -4.14
N CYS A 81 -1.70 -2.14 -3.55
CA CYS A 81 -1.74 -0.69 -3.62
C CYS A 81 -1.70 -0.11 -2.23
N SER A 82 -1.02 1.03 -2.10
CA SER A 82 -1.04 1.82 -0.87
C SER A 82 -1.97 3.01 -1.09
N VAL A 83 -2.93 3.21 -0.19
CA VAL A 83 -3.89 4.31 -0.29
C VAL A 83 -3.95 5.06 1.02
N LEU A 84 -4.31 6.34 0.96
CA LEU A 84 -4.42 7.19 2.15
C LEU A 84 -5.53 6.68 3.05
N LYS A 85 -5.22 6.46 4.31
CA LYS A 85 -6.19 5.98 5.31
C LYS A 85 -7.35 6.93 5.49
N LYS A 86 -7.15 8.22 5.29
CA LYS A 86 -8.20 9.22 5.44
C LYS A 86 -9.30 9.14 4.38
N ILE A 87 -9.02 8.44 3.27
CA ILE A 87 -10.02 8.26 2.22
C ILE A 87 -10.84 7.01 2.57
N PRO A 88 -12.16 7.15 2.79
CA PRO A 88 -13.01 6.00 3.09
C PRO A 88 -13.20 5.15 1.84
N VAL A 89 -12.78 3.90 1.91
CA VAL A 89 -12.92 2.94 0.80
C VAL A 89 -13.78 1.79 1.30
N PRO A 90 -15.02 1.65 0.79
CA PRO A 90 -15.87 0.52 1.19
C PRO A 90 -15.28 -0.83 0.75
N VAL A 91 -15.64 -1.88 1.48
CA VAL A 91 -15.11 -3.23 1.19
C VAL A 91 -15.62 -3.79 -0.14
N ASP A 92 -16.71 -3.26 -0.67
CA ASP A 92 -17.26 -3.65 -1.97
C ASP A 92 -16.77 -2.77 -3.12
N THR A 93 -15.72 -1.99 -2.88
CA THR A 93 -15.07 -1.17 -3.91
C THR A 93 -14.33 -2.07 -4.91
N LYS A 94 -14.32 -1.67 -6.18
CA LYS A 94 -13.58 -2.38 -7.22
C LYS A 94 -12.30 -1.64 -7.56
N MET A 95 -11.21 -2.39 -7.70
CA MET A 95 -9.94 -1.86 -8.20
C MET A 95 -9.91 -2.03 -9.71
N THR A 96 -10.05 -0.93 -10.43
CA THR A 96 -10.14 -0.95 -11.89
C THR A 96 -8.83 -0.50 -12.52
N ILE A 97 -8.26 -1.35 -13.38
CA ILE A 97 -7.09 -0.96 -14.17
C ILE A 97 -7.59 -0.15 -15.36
N TYR A 98 -6.98 1.00 -15.61
CA TYR A 98 -7.37 1.86 -16.71
C TYR A 98 -6.16 2.58 -17.31
N SER A 99 -6.35 3.14 -18.51
CA SER A 99 -5.32 3.91 -19.17
C SER A 99 -5.36 5.34 -18.68
N VAL A 100 -4.23 5.83 -18.13
CA VAL A 100 -4.13 7.20 -17.62
C VAL A 100 -3.95 8.19 -18.77
N ASP A 101 -3.28 7.76 -19.82
CA ASP A 101 -3.01 8.62 -20.99
C ASP A 101 -2.98 7.79 -22.28
N LEU A 102 -2.77 8.47 -23.39
CA LEU A 102 -2.70 7.84 -24.70
C LEU A 102 -1.34 7.18 -24.97
N MET A 103 -0.37 7.43 -24.12
CA MET A 103 0.99 6.93 -24.30
C MET A 103 1.18 5.54 -23.67
N GLY A 104 0.12 4.92 -23.20
CA GLY A 104 0.19 3.58 -22.60
C GLY A 104 0.37 3.56 -21.10
N GLY A 105 0.34 4.70 -20.43
CA GLY A 105 0.41 4.76 -18.98
C GLY A 105 -0.81 4.12 -18.35
N LYS A 106 -0.60 3.36 -17.29
CA LYS A 106 -1.68 2.66 -16.58
C LYS A 106 -1.81 3.18 -15.17
N GLY A 107 -2.97 2.96 -14.59
CA GLY A 107 -3.23 3.32 -13.21
C GLY A 107 -4.39 2.50 -12.67
N ILE A 108 -4.66 2.68 -11.39
CA ILE A 108 -5.80 2.05 -10.72
C ILE A 108 -6.82 3.12 -10.41
N ARG A 109 -8.07 2.83 -10.69
CA ARG A 109 -9.20 3.65 -10.26
C ARG A 109 -10.01 2.84 -9.27
N LEU A 110 -10.29 3.40 -8.11
CA LEU A 110 -11.15 2.78 -7.13
C LEU A 110 -12.58 3.22 -7.40
N ASP A 111 -13.39 2.28 -7.86
CA ASP A 111 -14.83 2.49 -8.05
C ASP A 111 -15.50 2.18 -6.73
N LEU A 112 -15.78 3.21 -5.95
CA LEU A 112 -16.28 3.07 -4.59
C LEU A 112 -17.61 2.34 -4.56
N GLY A 113 -17.71 1.37 -3.64
CA GLY A 113 -18.95 0.66 -3.42
C GLY A 113 -19.90 1.40 -2.49
N SER A 114 -20.89 0.69 -2.00
CA SER A 114 -21.92 1.28 -1.14
C SER A 114 -21.94 0.68 0.27
N SER A 115 -21.01 -0.21 0.59
CA SER A 115 -20.96 -0.83 1.92
C SER A 115 -20.70 0.19 3.01
N ASP A 116 -21.27 -0.04 4.19
CA ASP A 116 -20.97 0.74 5.37
C ASP A 116 -19.65 0.32 6.02
N VAL A 117 -19.13 -0.83 5.63
CA VAL A 117 -17.86 -1.36 6.18
C VAL A 117 -16.71 -0.88 5.29
N MET A 118 -15.72 -0.25 5.91
CA MET A 118 -14.54 0.24 5.19
C MET A 118 -13.43 -0.79 5.21
N VAL A 119 -12.58 -0.76 4.16
CA VAL A 119 -11.44 -1.67 4.08
C VAL A 119 -10.45 -1.39 5.20
N LYS A 120 -9.73 -2.45 5.60
CA LYS A 120 -8.64 -2.39 6.56
C LYS A 120 -7.35 -2.72 5.85
N ASP A 121 -6.24 -2.43 6.50
CA ASP A 121 -4.93 -2.77 5.96
C ASP A 121 -4.85 -4.26 5.63
N GLY A 122 -4.49 -4.55 4.38
CA GLY A 122 -4.38 -5.93 3.91
C GLY A 122 -5.64 -6.52 3.32
N ASP A 123 -6.75 -5.79 3.29
CA ASP A 123 -8.00 -6.30 2.71
C ASP A 123 -7.89 -6.44 1.19
N GLU A 124 -8.67 -7.39 0.65
CA GLU A 124 -8.77 -7.61 -0.78
C GLU A 124 -9.97 -6.87 -1.36
N LEU A 125 -9.78 -6.33 -2.56
CA LEU A 125 -10.86 -5.73 -3.34
C LEU A 125 -11.08 -6.51 -4.61
N MET A 126 -12.26 -6.35 -5.22
CA MET A 126 -12.58 -7.02 -6.47
C MET A 126 -11.81 -6.40 -7.64
N PRO A 127 -11.22 -7.23 -8.53
CA PRO A 127 -10.56 -6.71 -9.72
C PRO A 127 -11.60 -6.28 -10.77
N SER A 128 -11.22 -5.27 -11.56
CA SER A 128 -12.05 -4.78 -12.65
C SER A 128 -11.16 -4.17 -13.73
N TYR A 129 -11.71 -4.00 -14.91
CA TYR A 129 -11.02 -3.39 -16.04
C TYR A 129 -11.91 -2.31 -16.65
N ALA A 130 -11.30 -1.22 -17.06
CA ALA A 130 -12.04 -0.19 -17.78
C ALA A 130 -12.52 -0.74 -19.13
N PRO A 131 -13.71 -0.32 -19.62
CA PRO A 131 -14.26 -0.84 -20.87
C PRO A 131 -13.35 -0.71 -22.08
N ASP A 132 -12.57 0.36 -22.15
CA ASP A 132 -11.65 0.58 -23.27
C ASP A 132 -10.47 -0.40 -23.29
N MET A 133 -10.22 -1.10 -22.18
CA MET A 133 -9.14 -2.07 -22.09
C MET A 133 -9.62 -3.50 -22.42
N VAL A 134 -10.90 -3.75 -22.31
CA VAL A 134 -11.48 -5.06 -22.52
C VAL A 134 -11.70 -5.34 -24.01
N SER A 135 -11.77 -4.30 -24.82
CA SER A 135 -12.06 -4.39 -26.23
C SER A 135 -10.92 -4.89 -27.11
N SER A 136 -9.75 -5.04 -26.56
CA SER A 136 -8.57 -5.49 -27.31
C SER A 136 -8.52 -6.99 -27.52
#